data_eeb793e52185acc571dcb2f921e4f5b8
#
_entry.id   eeb793e52185acc571dcb2f921e4f5b8
#
_cell.length_a   1.000
_cell.length_b   1.000
_cell.length_c   1.000
_cell.angle_alpha   90.00
_cell.angle_beta   90.00
_cell.angle_gamma   90.00
#
_symmetry.space_group_name_H-M   'P 1'
#
loop_
_entity.id
_entity.type
_entity.pdbx_description
1 polymer ?
#
loop_
_entity_poly.entity_id
_entity_poly.type
_entity_poly.pdbx_seq_one_letter_code
_entity_poly.pdbx_strand_id
1 'polypeptide(L)'
;AFRGPLAIGWGLLTVAVAVVAVLLARRNDRRKPLLALGLVVVLAAGALGNGAVLLSRGWDTGEPLPAGDLVVLAWNTQGGATSPDEIARVAAEVRADVVSLPETDEDAAGDVVRLLAARGIAMTAHTARADGDYDWIPTSVLIADGLGEYALDREAGSTPGLPSGVWKRVDGDDDAPVIVAAHPLPPLPSTMDAWKAGLEWVGGACSTSGPHVVVAGDFNATDDHLAGLGAAGHLIGLCDDAAQEAGGAASGTWPADVPSWMSSPIDHVLHGSGWTARSVRVLDGDPDGTDHRPIVAVLDRR
;
A
#
# COMPACT_ATOMS: atom_id res chain seq x y z
N ALA A 1 7.21 9.01 4.73
CA ALA A 1 7.19 7.66 5.24
C ALA A 1 6.73 7.64 6.72
N PHE A 2 7.55 7.44 7.71
CA PHE A 2 7.22 7.27 9.14
C PHE A 2 6.69 8.53 9.84
N ARG A 3 5.56 9.08 9.41
CA ARG A 3 5.02 10.33 9.96
C ARG A 3 4.57 10.21 11.42
N GLY A 4 4.05 9.06 11.85
CA GLY A 4 3.66 8.81 13.24
C GLY A 4 4.85 8.95 14.21
N PRO A 5 5.91 8.14 14.08
CA PRO A 5 7.13 8.29 14.85
C PRO A 5 7.77 9.68 14.77
N LEU A 6 7.73 10.32 13.60
CA LEU A 6 8.23 11.68 13.42
C LEU A 6 7.43 12.70 14.24
N ALA A 7 6.10 12.67 14.19
CA ALA A 7 5.25 13.57 14.97
C ALA A 7 5.53 13.46 16.47
N ILE A 8 5.65 12.23 16.99
CA ILE A 8 5.96 11.98 18.40
C ILE A 8 7.38 12.41 18.74
N GLY A 9 8.37 12.03 17.93
CA GLY A 9 9.77 12.41 18.17
C GLY A 9 9.98 13.93 18.22
N TRP A 10 9.39 14.65 17.28
CA TRP A 10 9.41 16.11 17.27
C TRP A 10 8.67 16.69 18.49
N GLY A 11 7.53 16.11 18.89
CA GLY A 11 6.78 16.51 20.08
C GLY A 11 7.59 16.34 21.36
N LEU A 12 8.19 15.17 21.58
CA LEU A 12 9.04 14.91 22.74
C LEU A 12 10.26 15.83 22.79
N LEU A 13 10.91 16.05 21.65
CA LEU A 13 12.04 16.98 21.56
C LEU A 13 11.61 18.42 21.85
N THR A 14 10.42 18.84 21.41
CA THR A 14 9.84 20.15 21.73
C THR A 14 9.72 20.32 23.27
N VAL A 15 9.15 19.34 23.95
CA VAL A 15 9.00 19.37 25.40
C VAL A 15 10.36 19.42 26.10
N ALA A 16 11.31 18.60 25.69
CA ALA A 16 12.67 18.58 26.27
C ALA A 16 13.36 19.94 26.14
N VAL A 17 13.33 20.54 24.92
CA VAL A 17 13.94 21.86 24.68
C VAL A 17 13.21 22.97 25.46
N ALA A 18 11.88 22.90 25.58
CA ALA A 18 11.12 23.87 26.38
C ALA A 18 11.51 23.80 27.87
N VAL A 19 11.67 22.61 28.43
CA VAL A 19 12.14 22.43 29.81
C VAL A 19 13.53 23.02 29.99
N VAL A 20 14.47 22.75 29.10
CA VAL A 20 15.81 23.31 29.12
C VAL A 20 15.77 24.84 29.03
N ALA A 21 14.92 25.40 28.15
CA ALA A 21 14.75 26.84 27.99
C ALA A 21 14.29 27.53 29.31
N VAL A 22 13.32 26.89 29.99
CA VAL A 22 12.84 27.38 31.29
C VAL A 22 13.94 27.34 32.37
N LEU A 23 14.72 26.24 32.41
CA LEU A 23 15.84 26.13 33.36
C LEU A 23 16.94 27.15 33.12
N LEU A 24 17.28 27.43 31.85
CA LEU A 24 18.25 28.44 31.46
C LEU A 24 17.75 29.85 31.75
N ALA A 25 16.47 30.13 31.51
CA ALA A 25 15.87 31.46 31.85
C ALA A 25 15.97 31.77 33.33
N ARG A 26 15.82 30.77 34.20
CA ARG A 26 15.99 30.90 35.66
C ARG A 26 17.43 31.26 36.07
N ARG A 27 18.43 30.99 35.20
CA ARG A 27 19.86 31.33 35.46
C ARG A 27 20.30 32.70 34.97
N ASN A 28 19.36 33.60 34.60
CA ASN A 28 19.58 34.99 34.21
C ASN A 28 20.45 35.23 32.96
N ASP A 29 20.50 34.28 32.03
CA ASP A 29 21.18 34.43 30.73
C ASP A 29 20.15 34.77 29.65
N ARG A 30 20.01 36.08 29.32
CA ARG A 30 18.92 36.57 28.46
C ARG A 30 18.99 36.14 26.98
N ARG A 31 20.14 35.69 26.45
CA ARG A 31 20.27 35.31 25.02
C ARG A 31 19.91 33.87 24.73
N LYS A 32 20.24 32.96 25.62
CA LYS A 32 19.97 31.50 25.48
C LYS A 32 18.50 31.15 25.44
N PRO A 33 17.59 31.76 26.23
CA PRO A 33 16.15 31.44 26.16
C PRO A 33 15.50 31.88 24.83
N LEU A 34 15.99 32.91 24.13
CA LEU A 34 15.44 33.31 22.83
C LEU A 34 15.76 32.26 21.72
N LEU A 35 17.01 31.77 21.71
CA LEU A 35 17.38 30.69 20.78
C LEU A 35 16.60 29.38 21.07
N ALA A 36 16.46 29.04 22.34
CA ALA A 36 15.70 27.88 22.75
C ALA A 36 14.21 28.02 22.39
N LEU A 37 13.62 29.22 22.52
CA LEU A 37 12.25 29.46 22.09
C LEU A 37 12.09 29.31 20.58
N GLY A 38 13.04 29.85 19.78
CA GLY A 38 13.03 29.64 18.33
C GLY A 38 13.06 28.16 17.94
N LEU A 39 13.89 27.36 18.63
CA LEU A 39 13.97 25.93 18.41
C LEU A 39 12.66 25.21 18.81
N VAL A 40 12.06 25.59 19.94
CA VAL A 40 10.74 25.06 20.36
C VAL A 40 9.68 25.31 19.28
N VAL A 41 9.64 26.51 18.71
CA VAL A 41 8.67 26.85 17.65
C VAL A 41 8.87 25.98 16.41
N VAL A 42 10.10 25.78 15.95
CA VAL A 42 10.40 24.95 14.77
C VAL A 42 10.03 23.49 15.02
N LEU A 43 10.39 22.95 16.20
CA LEU A 43 10.09 21.57 16.56
C LEU A 43 8.57 21.35 16.71
N ALA A 44 7.87 22.29 17.36
CA ALA A 44 6.43 22.24 17.48
C ALA A 44 5.72 22.30 16.12
N ALA A 45 6.20 23.17 15.21
CA ALA A 45 5.68 23.24 13.86
C ALA A 45 5.88 21.92 13.09
N GLY A 46 7.02 21.24 13.27
CA GLY A 46 7.28 19.91 12.72
C GLY A 46 6.33 18.85 13.27
N ALA A 47 6.11 18.82 14.58
CA ALA A 47 5.17 17.90 15.22
C ALA A 47 3.73 18.14 14.75
N LEU A 48 3.28 19.39 14.76
CA LEU A 48 1.93 19.78 14.34
C LEU A 48 1.70 19.51 12.85
N GLY A 49 2.69 19.80 11.98
CA GLY A 49 2.59 19.55 10.55
C GLY A 49 2.42 18.06 10.24
N ASN A 50 3.26 17.18 10.84
CA ASN A 50 3.11 15.74 10.67
C ASN A 50 1.77 15.24 11.26
N GLY A 51 1.39 15.73 12.45
CA GLY A 51 0.10 15.38 13.06
C GLY A 51 -1.09 15.80 12.21
N ALA A 52 -1.08 17.00 11.62
CA ALA A 52 -2.13 17.49 10.74
C ALA A 52 -2.29 16.61 9.47
N VAL A 53 -1.17 16.21 8.87
CA VAL A 53 -1.20 15.28 7.72
C VAL A 53 -1.80 13.92 8.11
N LEU A 54 -1.39 13.36 9.26
CA LEU A 54 -1.97 12.09 9.74
C LEU A 54 -3.47 12.22 10.00
N LEU A 55 -3.91 13.31 10.66
CA LEU A 55 -5.33 13.57 10.89
C LEU A 55 -6.13 13.73 9.60
N SER A 56 -5.55 14.37 8.57
CA SER A 56 -6.22 14.53 7.26
C SER A 56 -6.33 13.22 6.49
N ARG A 57 -5.40 12.28 6.70
CA ARG A 57 -5.40 10.95 6.09
C ARG A 57 -6.31 9.97 6.80
N GLY A 58 -6.55 10.18 8.10
CA GLY A 58 -7.34 9.27 8.93
C GLY A 58 -6.68 7.91 9.15
N TRP A 59 -7.26 7.14 10.05
CA TRP A 59 -6.84 5.77 10.36
C TRP A 59 -7.99 4.80 10.12
N ASP A 60 -7.66 3.57 9.78
CA ASP A 60 -8.61 2.46 9.80
C ASP A 60 -9.35 2.42 11.15
N THR A 61 -10.67 2.40 11.09
CA THR A 61 -11.53 2.43 12.28
C THR A 61 -11.77 1.06 12.89
N GLY A 62 -11.30 -0.01 12.21
CA GLY A 62 -11.58 -1.38 12.62
C GLY A 62 -13.02 -1.84 12.38
N GLU A 63 -13.85 -1.01 11.71
CA GLU A 63 -15.23 -1.38 11.38
C GLU A 63 -15.26 -2.58 10.42
N PRO A 64 -16.28 -3.46 10.52
CA PRO A 64 -16.44 -4.55 9.57
C PRO A 64 -16.52 -4.04 8.14
N LEU A 65 -15.89 -4.78 7.21
CA LEU A 65 -15.95 -4.44 5.79
C LEU A 65 -17.40 -4.50 5.31
N PRO A 66 -17.91 -3.44 4.67
CA PRO A 66 -19.24 -3.46 4.03
C PRO A 66 -19.22 -4.39 2.80
N ALA A 67 -20.39 -4.72 2.28
CA ALA A 67 -20.49 -5.29 0.94
C ALA A 67 -20.16 -4.21 -0.10
N GLY A 68 -19.54 -4.58 -1.20
CA GLY A 68 -19.24 -3.74 -2.36
C GLY A 68 -19.23 -4.54 -3.64
N ASP A 69 -18.93 -3.88 -4.75
CA ASP A 69 -18.92 -4.52 -6.07
C ASP A 69 -17.58 -5.27 -6.34
N LEU A 70 -16.49 -4.84 -5.67
CA LEU A 70 -15.18 -5.49 -5.77
C LEU A 70 -14.43 -5.38 -4.45
N VAL A 71 -13.96 -6.51 -3.93
CA VAL A 71 -13.09 -6.59 -2.74
C VAL A 71 -11.68 -6.95 -3.16
N VAL A 72 -10.73 -6.09 -2.86
CA VAL A 72 -9.32 -6.23 -3.24
C VAL A 72 -8.45 -6.36 -2.00
N LEU A 73 -7.68 -7.43 -1.92
CA LEU A 73 -6.67 -7.67 -0.88
C LEU A 73 -5.28 -7.53 -1.50
N ALA A 74 -4.39 -6.78 -0.87
CA ALA A 74 -2.97 -6.78 -1.19
C ALA A 74 -2.16 -7.19 0.05
N TRP A 75 -1.19 -8.09 -0.13
CA TRP A 75 -0.35 -8.58 0.95
C TRP A 75 1.00 -9.09 0.43
N ASN A 76 2.08 -8.39 0.71
CA ASN A 76 3.43 -8.90 0.46
C ASN A 76 3.73 -10.05 1.45
N THR A 77 4.06 -11.23 0.94
CA THR A 77 4.22 -12.46 1.73
C THR A 77 5.66 -12.75 2.14
N GLN A 78 6.58 -11.85 1.77
CA GLN A 78 8.02 -11.95 2.10
C GLN A 78 8.62 -13.32 1.73
N GLY A 79 8.45 -13.70 0.44
CA GLY A 79 9.06 -14.92 -0.10
C GLY A 79 8.55 -16.22 0.54
N GLY A 80 7.27 -16.25 0.96
CA GLY A 80 6.65 -17.41 1.57
C GLY A 80 6.80 -17.47 3.10
N ALA A 81 7.16 -16.36 3.76
CA ALA A 81 7.11 -16.26 5.23
C ALA A 81 5.68 -16.46 5.74
N THR A 82 4.68 -15.96 5.01
CA THR A 82 3.26 -16.24 5.28
C THR A 82 2.83 -17.53 4.57
N SER A 83 2.22 -18.44 5.33
CA SER A 83 1.77 -19.73 4.78
C SER A 83 0.58 -19.59 3.81
N PRO A 84 0.46 -20.47 2.79
CA PRO A 84 -0.71 -20.49 1.91
C PRO A 84 -2.04 -20.66 2.66
N ASP A 85 -2.07 -21.37 3.79
CA ASP A 85 -3.28 -21.54 4.60
C ASP A 85 -3.72 -20.23 5.26
N GLU A 86 -2.78 -19.44 5.75
CA GLU A 86 -3.06 -18.14 6.35
C GLU A 86 -3.53 -17.14 5.28
N ILE A 87 -2.90 -17.10 4.11
CA ILE A 87 -3.35 -16.28 2.98
C ILE A 87 -4.78 -16.65 2.58
N ALA A 88 -5.06 -17.97 2.42
CA ALA A 88 -6.38 -18.45 2.08
C ALA A 88 -7.43 -18.18 3.17
N ARG A 89 -7.04 -18.21 4.45
CA ARG A 89 -7.90 -17.83 5.59
C ARG A 89 -8.31 -16.38 5.49
N VAL A 90 -7.33 -15.48 5.35
CA VAL A 90 -7.58 -14.02 5.28
C VAL A 90 -8.41 -13.68 4.05
N ALA A 91 -8.03 -14.19 2.86
CA ALA A 91 -8.77 -13.94 1.62
C ALA A 91 -10.24 -14.41 1.71
N ALA A 92 -10.50 -15.58 2.32
CA ALA A 92 -11.85 -16.08 2.54
C ALA A 92 -12.65 -15.24 3.55
N GLU A 93 -12.01 -14.80 4.64
CA GLU A 93 -12.65 -14.00 5.69
C GLU A 93 -13.13 -12.66 5.14
N VAL A 94 -12.29 -11.99 4.33
CA VAL A 94 -12.64 -10.70 3.71
C VAL A 94 -13.48 -10.86 2.44
N ARG A 95 -13.65 -12.09 1.94
CA ARG A 95 -14.34 -12.42 0.67
C ARG A 95 -13.71 -11.67 -0.51
N ALA A 96 -12.39 -11.75 -0.61
CA ALA A 96 -11.67 -11.06 -1.67
C ALA A 96 -12.05 -11.60 -3.06
N ASP A 97 -12.30 -10.68 -4.00
CA ASP A 97 -12.45 -10.96 -5.42
C ASP A 97 -11.13 -10.94 -6.15
N VAL A 98 -10.18 -10.13 -5.66
CA VAL A 98 -8.81 -10.01 -6.16
C VAL A 98 -7.85 -10.06 -4.98
N VAL A 99 -6.78 -10.88 -5.10
CA VAL A 99 -5.73 -10.98 -4.09
C VAL A 99 -4.38 -10.76 -4.77
N SER A 100 -3.75 -9.62 -4.52
CA SER A 100 -2.40 -9.29 -5.01
C SER A 100 -1.36 -9.72 -3.98
N LEU A 101 -0.43 -10.57 -4.39
CA LEU A 101 0.55 -11.22 -3.54
C LEU A 101 1.99 -10.97 -4.07
N PRO A 102 2.57 -9.79 -3.82
CA PRO A 102 4.00 -9.59 -3.98
C PRO A 102 4.80 -10.66 -3.22
N GLU A 103 5.93 -11.08 -3.79
CA GLU A 103 6.84 -12.08 -3.25
C GLU A 103 6.21 -13.47 -3.04
N THR A 104 5.18 -13.80 -3.82
CA THR A 104 4.55 -15.13 -3.80
C THR A 104 4.79 -15.84 -5.12
N ASP A 105 5.35 -17.03 -5.08
CA ASP A 105 5.58 -17.87 -6.26
C ASP A 105 4.30 -18.59 -6.75
N GLU A 106 4.41 -19.19 -7.93
CA GLU A 106 3.30 -19.89 -8.60
C GLU A 106 2.82 -21.10 -7.80
N ASP A 107 3.72 -21.84 -7.15
CA ASP A 107 3.38 -23.03 -6.37
C ASP A 107 2.60 -22.63 -5.12
N ALA A 108 3.08 -21.63 -4.38
CA ALA A 108 2.39 -21.08 -3.21
C ALA A 108 1.02 -20.47 -3.58
N ALA A 109 0.95 -19.71 -4.67
CA ALA A 109 -0.31 -19.15 -5.17
C ALA A 109 -1.30 -20.26 -5.58
N GLY A 110 -0.82 -21.34 -6.22
CA GLY A 110 -1.60 -22.53 -6.53
C GLY A 110 -2.11 -23.25 -5.28
N ASP A 111 -1.30 -23.31 -4.22
CA ASP A 111 -1.70 -23.85 -2.93
C ASP A 111 -2.82 -23.03 -2.28
N VAL A 112 -2.74 -21.70 -2.32
CA VAL A 112 -3.80 -20.80 -1.85
C VAL A 112 -5.10 -21.05 -2.60
N VAL A 113 -5.06 -21.15 -3.94
CA VAL A 113 -6.25 -21.46 -4.76
C VAL A 113 -6.87 -22.78 -4.37
N ARG A 114 -6.08 -23.84 -4.16
CA ARG A 114 -6.60 -25.16 -3.72
C ARG A 114 -7.28 -25.07 -2.35
N LEU A 115 -6.71 -24.31 -1.42
CA LEU A 115 -7.27 -24.11 -0.09
C LEU A 115 -8.55 -23.26 -0.11
N LEU A 116 -8.65 -22.27 -0.98
CA LEU A 116 -9.87 -21.49 -1.22
C LEU A 116 -10.96 -22.35 -1.86
N ALA A 117 -10.61 -23.16 -2.87
CA ALA A 117 -11.55 -24.08 -3.50
C ALA A 117 -12.14 -25.09 -2.50
N ALA A 118 -11.36 -25.58 -1.53
CA ALA A 118 -11.85 -26.43 -0.44
C ALA A 118 -12.86 -25.72 0.48
N ARG A 119 -12.86 -24.38 0.49
CA ARG A 119 -13.84 -23.52 1.19
C ARG A 119 -15.01 -23.08 0.29
N GLY A 120 -15.07 -23.57 -0.95
CA GLY A 120 -16.11 -23.22 -1.93
C GLY A 120 -15.88 -21.87 -2.63
N ILE A 121 -14.66 -21.33 -2.58
CA ILE A 121 -14.27 -20.07 -3.23
C ILE A 121 -13.42 -20.43 -4.45
N ALA A 122 -13.92 -20.13 -5.64
CA ALA A 122 -13.24 -20.41 -6.90
C ALA A 122 -12.45 -19.18 -7.37
N MET A 123 -11.14 -19.34 -7.46
CA MET A 123 -10.21 -18.29 -7.96
C MET A 123 -9.17 -18.93 -8.89
N THR A 124 -8.65 -18.14 -9.82
CA THR A 124 -7.54 -18.51 -10.69
C THR A 124 -6.30 -17.72 -10.31
N ALA A 125 -5.17 -18.41 -10.17
CA ALA A 125 -3.88 -17.77 -9.89
C ALA A 125 -3.13 -17.44 -11.18
N HIS A 126 -2.49 -16.28 -11.20
CA HIS A 126 -1.59 -15.84 -12.26
C HIS A 126 -0.31 -15.33 -11.61
N THR A 127 0.85 -15.51 -12.27
CA THR A 127 2.15 -15.09 -11.72
C THR A 127 2.94 -14.32 -12.77
N ALA A 128 3.34 -13.11 -12.41
CA ALA A 128 4.34 -12.34 -13.14
C ALA A 128 5.73 -12.74 -12.66
N ARG A 129 6.65 -12.97 -13.61
CA ARG A 129 8.06 -13.30 -13.34
C ARG A 129 8.95 -12.28 -14.01
N ALA A 130 10.04 -11.91 -13.36
CA ALA A 130 11.09 -11.13 -13.98
C ALA A 130 12.10 -12.05 -14.68
N ASP A 131 12.74 -11.53 -15.72
CA ASP A 131 13.92 -12.14 -16.28
C ASP A 131 15.17 -11.56 -15.58
N GLY A 132 16.10 -12.41 -15.11
CA GLY A 132 17.37 -11.97 -14.54
C GLY A 132 17.50 -12.13 -13.03
N ASP A 133 18.12 -11.15 -12.37
CA ASP A 133 18.58 -11.27 -10.96
C ASP A 133 17.46 -11.42 -9.92
N TYR A 134 16.23 -11.10 -10.28
CA TYR A 134 15.06 -11.15 -9.38
C TYR A 134 13.99 -12.17 -9.83
N ASP A 135 14.35 -13.15 -10.65
CA ASP A 135 13.43 -14.18 -11.14
C ASP A 135 12.85 -15.07 -10.01
N TRP A 136 13.53 -15.09 -8.85
CA TRP A 136 13.14 -15.80 -7.64
C TRP A 136 12.14 -15.05 -6.73
N ILE A 137 11.83 -13.77 -7.05
CA ILE A 137 10.86 -12.95 -6.30
C ILE A 137 9.70 -12.59 -7.24
N PRO A 138 8.79 -13.53 -7.55
CA PRO A 138 7.66 -13.25 -8.42
C PRO A 138 6.56 -12.47 -7.71
N THR A 139 5.62 -11.94 -8.48
CA THR A 139 4.37 -11.35 -7.96
C THR A 139 3.21 -12.16 -8.51
N SER A 140 2.40 -12.72 -7.61
CA SER A 140 1.20 -13.45 -7.97
C SER A 140 -0.07 -12.63 -7.75
N VAL A 141 -1.12 -12.94 -8.49
CA VAL A 141 -2.45 -12.42 -8.28
C VAL A 141 -3.48 -13.55 -8.42
N LEU A 142 -4.43 -13.59 -7.49
CA LEU A 142 -5.58 -14.47 -7.57
C LEU A 142 -6.78 -13.62 -7.96
N ILE A 143 -7.56 -14.08 -8.94
CA ILE A 143 -8.75 -13.41 -9.46
C ILE A 143 -9.92 -14.39 -9.34
N ALA A 144 -11.02 -13.93 -8.74
CA ALA A 144 -12.23 -14.75 -8.61
C ALA A 144 -12.77 -15.15 -9.97
N ASP A 145 -13.11 -16.43 -10.14
CA ASP A 145 -13.64 -16.98 -11.40
C ASP A 145 -14.95 -16.28 -11.84
N GLY A 146 -15.69 -15.72 -10.86
CA GLY A 146 -16.88 -14.91 -11.12
C GLY A 146 -16.62 -13.63 -11.91
N LEU A 147 -15.39 -13.11 -11.90
CA LEU A 147 -14.98 -11.96 -12.72
C LEU A 147 -14.67 -12.36 -14.18
N GLY A 148 -14.57 -13.66 -14.49
CA GLY A 148 -14.28 -14.21 -15.80
C GLY A 148 -12.83 -14.62 -15.99
N GLU A 149 -12.45 -14.96 -17.22
CA GLU A 149 -11.09 -15.39 -17.58
C GLU A 149 -10.19 -14.18 -17.86
N TYR A 150 -8.99 -14.19 -17.25
CA TYR A 150 -8.00 -13.14 -17.38
C TYR A 150 -6.71 -13.66 -18.00
N ALA A 151 -6.02 -12.80 -18.74
CA ALA A 151 -4.69 -13.08 -19.28
C ALA A 151 -3.74 -11.91 -19.04
N LEU A 152 -2.44 -12.23 -18.89
CA LEU A 152 -1.38 -11.24 -18.76
C LEU A 152 -1.23 -10.45 -20.07
N ASP A 153 -1.36 -9.13 -19.96
CA ASP A 153 -1.03 -8.19 -21.04
C ASP A 153 0.50 -7.98 -21.11
N ARG A 154 1.15 -8.72 -21.99
CA ARG A 154 2.60 -8.64 -22.14
C ARG A 154 3.09 -7.32 -22.74
N GLU A 155 2.21 -6.57 -23.43
CA GLU A 155 2.56 -5.28 -24.04
C GLU A 155 2.64 -4.17 -22.97
N ALA A 156 1.96 -4.35 -21.83
CA ALA A 156 2.04 -3.42 -20.72
C ALA A 156 3.42 -3.39 -20.04
N GLY A 157 4.27 -4.38 -20.30
CA GLY A 157 5.58 -4.50 -19.66
C GLY A 157 5.49 -4.82 -18.17
N SER A 158 6.51 -4.44 -17.42
CA SER A 158 6.65 -4.68 -15.98
C SER A 158 7.51 -3.62 -15.31
N THR A 159 7.49 -3.57 -13.98
CA THR A 159 8.43 -2.76 -13.19
C THR A 159 9.86 -3.29 -13.32
N PRO A 160 10.88 -2.42 -13.32
CA PRO A 160 12.28 -2.85 -13.31
C PRO A 160 12.63 -3.61 -12.01
N GLY A 161 13.26 -4.75 -12.15
CA GLY A 161 13.70 -5.59 -11.04
C GLY A 161 12.60 -6.52 -10.55
N LEU A 162 11.85 -6.15 -9.54
CA LEU A 162 10.73 -6.97 -9.06
C LEU A 162 9.57 -6.92 -10.06
N PRO A 163 8.95 -8.07 -10.39
CA PRO A 163 7.97 -8.12 -11.45
C PRO A 163 6.60 -7.59 -11.01
N SER A 164 5.97 -6.88 -11.91
CA SER A 164 4.56 -6.48 -11.84
C SER A 164 3.85 -6.93 -13.10
N GLY A 165 2.52 -6.98 -13.08
CA GLY A 165 1.76 -7.40 -14.26
C GLY A 165 0.41 -6.71 -14.37
N VAL A 166 -0.09 -6.66 -15.60
CA VAL A 166 -1.43 -6.18 -15.95
C VAL A 166 -2.22 -7.35 -16.52
N TRP A 167 -3.38 -7.65 -15.94
CA TRP A 167 -4.28 -8.71 -16.42
C TRP A 167 -5.58 -8.10 -16.92
N LYS A 168 -6.00 -8.54 -18.10
CA LYS A 168 -7.22 -8.12 -18.78
C LYS A 168 -8.12 -9.30 -19.09
N ARG A 169 -9.40 -9.04 -19.18
CA ARG A 169 -10.40 -10.04 -19.63
C ARG A 169 -10.05 -10.57 -21.01
N VAL A 170 -10.09 -11.90 -21.16
CA VAL A 170 -9.80 -12.58 -22.43
C VAL A 170 -10.86 -12.30 -23.50
N ASP A 171 -12.11 -12.10 -23.09
CA ASP A 171 -13.23 -11.77 -23.98
C ASP A 171 -13.28 -10.31 -24.45
N GLY A 172 -12.39 -9.46 -23.93
CA GLY A 172 -12.30 -8.06 -24.31
C GLY A 172 -13.40 -7.17 -23.75
N ASP A 173 -14.04 -7.58 -22.64
CA ASP A 173 -15.04 -6.76 -21.95
C ASP A 173 -14.38 -5.50 -21.34
N ASP A 174 -14.59 -4.35 -21.95
CA ASP A 174 -14.03 -3.06 -21.52
C ASP A 174 -14.62 -2.55 -20.19
N ASP A 175 -15.77 -3.09 -19.77
CA ASP A 175 -16.39 -2.76 -18.49
C ASP A 175 -15.81 -3.63 -17.35
N ALA A 176 -15.10 -4.70 -17.65
CA ALA A 176 -14.45 -5.52 -16.64
C ALA A 176 -13.29 -4.77 -15.96
N PRO A 177 -13.00 -5.05 -14.67
CA PRO A 177 -11.82 -4.47 -14.03
C PRO A 177 -10.54 -4.91 -14.75
N VAL A 178 -9.64 -3.96 -15.02
CA VAL A 178 -8.24 -4.27 -15.38
C VAL A 178 -7.47 -4.40 -14.08
N ILE A 179 -6.89 -5.56 -13.84
CA ILE A 179 -6.19 -5.88 -12.60
C ILE A 179 -4.69 -5.70 -12.79
N VAL A 180 -4.08 -4.93 -11.90
CA VAL A 180 -2.63 -4.72 -11.88
C VAL A 180 -2.09 -5.13 -10.51
N ALA A 181 -1.19 -6.12 -10.49
CA ALA A 181 -0.40 -6.44 -9.31
C ALA A 181 0.96 -5.76 -9.44
N ALA A 182 1.27 -4.88 -8.49
CA ALA A 182 2.44 -3.99 -8.55
C ALA A 182 3.43 -4.28 -7.43
N HIS A 183 4.73 -4.33 -7.79
CA HIS A 183 5.83 -4.52 -6.83
C HIS A 183 7.10 -3.77 -7.29
N PRO A 184 7.13 -2.43 -7.25
CA PRO A 184 8.35 -1.66 -7.46
C PRO A 184 9.43 -2.01 -6.43
N LEU A 185 10.70 -1.98 -6.84
CA LEU A 185 11.85 -2.15 -5.94
C LEU A 185 11.82 -1.16 -4.76
N PRO A 186 12.44 -1.48 -3.60
CA PRO A 186 12.55 -0.53 -2.50
C PRO A 186 13.50 0.64 -2.82
N PRO A 187 13.28 1.87 -2.24
CA PRO A 187 14.07 3.07 -2.48
C PRO A 187 15.42 3.05 -1.74
N LEU A 188 16.27 2.08 -2.05
CA LEU A 188 17.63 2.02 -1.53
C LEU A 188 18.59 2.84 -2.42
N PRO A 189 19.77 3.25 -1.93
CA PRO A 189 20.73 4.00 -2.74
C PRO A 189 21.09 3.32 -4.07
N SER A 190 21.13 1.98 -4.11
CA SER A 190 21.45 1.18 -5.30
C SER A 190 20.27 0.94 -6.23
N THR A 191 19.03 1.09 -5.77
CA THR A 191 17.80 0.78 -6.52
C THR A 191 16.92 2.01 -6.78
N MET A 192 17.35 3.19 -6.35
CA MET A 192 16.55 4.42 -6.41
C MET A 192 16.03 4.76 -7.81
N ASP A 193 16.84 4.58 -8.84
CA ASP A 193 16.41 4.89 -10.22
C ASP A 193 15.42 3.84 -10.74
N ALA A 194 15.62 2.57 -10.41
CA ALA A 194 14.69 1.49 -10.73
C ALA A 194 13.36 1.63 -9.97
N TRP A 195 13.41 2.05 -8.70
CA TRP A 195 12.22 2.35 -7.91
C TRP A 195 11.40 3.48 -8.55
N LYS A 196 12.03 4.60 -8.92
CA LYS A 196 11.34 5.70 -9.62
C LYS A 196 10.72 5.24 -10.92
N ALA A 197 11.47 4.50 -11.76
CA ALA A 197 10.95 3.95 -12.99
C ALA A 197 9.80 2.96 -12.76
N GLY A 198 9.82 2.22 -11.63
CA GLY A 198 8.71 1.37 -11.21
C GLY A 198 7.45 2.16 -10.88
N LEU A 199 7.57 3.28 -10.16
CA LEU A 199 6.43 4.17 -9.88
C LEU A 199 5.92 4.86 -11.17
N GLU A 200 6.81 5.23 -12.09
CA GLU A 200 6.42 5.76 -13.41
C GLU A 200 5.64 4.71 -14.23
N TRP A 201 6.06 3.43 -14.18
CA TRP A 201 5.32 2.34 -14.80
C TRP A 201 3.91 2.18 -14.20
N VAL A 202 3.78 2.23 -12.87
CA VAL A 202 2.46 2.21 -12.19
C VAL A 202 1.59 3.37 -12.65
N GLY A 203 2.14 4.59 -12.71
CA GLY A 203 1.44 5.77 -13.23
C GLY A 203 1.02 5.62 -14.71
N GLY A 204 1.86 4.97 -15.51
CA GLY A 204 1.56 4.58 -16.89
C GLY A 204 0.38 3.59 -16.96
N ALA A 205 0.43 2.51 -16.18
CA ALA A 205 -0.66 1.53 -16.08
C ALA A 205 -1.99 2.20 -15.66
N CYS A 206 -1.95 3.06 -14.64
CA CYS A 206 -3.09 3.87 -14.22
C CYS A 206 -3.67 4.76 -15.33
N SER A 207 -2.83 5.25 -16.24
CA SER A 207 -3.25 6.16 -17.30
C SER A 207 -3.77 5.46 -18.56
N THR A 208 -3.30 4.23 -18.82
CA THR A 208 -3.58 3.51 -20.08
C THR A 208 -4.57 2.37 -19.95
N SER A 209 -4.86 1.90 -18.74
CA SER A 209 -5.75 0.75 -18.51
C SER A 209 -7.24 1.10 -18.42
N GLY A 210 -7.60 2.36 -18.61
CA GLY A 210 -9.00 2.80 -18.61
C GLY A 210 -9.57 3.09 -17.22
N PRO A 211 -10.85 3.47 -17.14
CA PRO A 211 -11.47 3.92 -15.90
C PRO A 211 -11.66 2.80 -14.86
N HIS A 212 -11.73 1.54 -15.30
CA HIS A 212 -11.99 0.38 -14.45
C HIS A 212 -10.69 -0.29 -13.95
N VAL A 213 -9.52 0.39 -14.06
CA VAL A 213 -8.26 -0.14 -13.54
C VAL A 213 -8.27 -0.20 -12.00
N VAL A 214 -7.70 -1.29 -11.48
CA VAL A 214 -7.40 -1.48 -10.06
C VAL A 214 -5.95 -1.95 -9.94
N VAL A 215 -5.16 -1.22 -9.17
CA VAL A 215 -3.73 -1.53 -8.94
C VAL A 215 -3.54 -1.86 -7.47
N ALA A 216 -2.99 -3.03 -7.16
CA ALA A 216 -2.81 -3.47 -5.79
C ALA A 216 -1.42 -4.09 -5.58
N GLY A 217 -0.81 -3.86 -4.42
CA GLY A 217 0.48 -4.46 -4.06
C GLY A 217 1.34 -3.60 -3.15
N ASP A 218 2.60 -4.01 -3.00
CA ASP A 218 3.64 -3.26 -2.28
C ASP A 218 4.35 -2.31 -3.24
N PHE A 219 4.17 -1.01 -3.04
CA PHE A 219 4.80 0.01 -3.89
C PHE A 219 6.15 0.46 -3.36
N ASN A 220 6.53 -0.01 -2.18
CA ASN A 220 7.69 0.52 -1.46
C ASN A 220 7.68 2.06 -1.39
N ALA A 221 6.50 2.65 -1.42
CA ALA A 221 6.23 4.07 -1.50
C ALA A 221 5.04 4.43 -0.61
N THR A 222 5.00 5.62 -0.09
CA THR A 222 3.83 6.17 0.61
C THR A 222 3.19 7.24 -0.27
N ASP A 223 1.98 7.72 0.06
CA ASP A 223 1.34 8.84 -0.63
C ASP A 223 2.25 10.07 -0.80
N ASP A 224 3.18 10.30 0.15
CA ASP A 224 4.15 11.39 0.04
C ASP A 224 5.10 11.22 -1.14
N HIS A 225 5.42 9.97 -1.51
CA HIS A 225 6.26 9.65 -2.65
C HIS A 225 5.45 9.64 -3.95
N LEU A 226 4.18 9.28 -3.89
CA LEU A 226 3.27 9.26 -5.04
C LEU A 226 2.79 10.67 -5.40
N ALA A 227 2.76 11.58 -4.43
CA ALA A 227 2.33 12.95 -4.63
C ALA A 227 3.14 13.65 -5.73
N GLY A 228 2.45 14.16 -6.75
CA GLY A 228 3.06 14.81 -7.92
C GLY A 228 3.34 13.88 -9.10
N LEU A 229 3.07 12.57 -8.99
CA LEU A 229 3.11 11.63 -10.11
C LEU A 229 1.75 11.51 -10.82
N GLY A 230 0.72 12.17 -10.30
CA GLY A 230 -0.62 12.17 -10.85
C GLY A 230 -0.82 13.18 -11.98
N ALA A 231 -1.80 12.92 -12.83
CA ALA A 231 -2.33 13.80 -13.84
C ALA A 231 -3.76 14.19 -13.51
N ALA A 232 -4.22 15.36 -13.98
CA ALA A 232 -5.60 15.83 -13.80
C ALA A 232 -6.12 15.89 -12.34
N GLY A 233 -5.22 15.96 -11.37
CA GLY A 233 -5.57 16.06 -9.94
C GLY A 233 -5.60 14.72 -9.20
N HIS A 234 -5.33 13.60 -9.89
CA HIS A 234 -5.18 12.27 -9.30
C HIS A 234 -3.84 12.10 -8.56
N LEU A 235 -3.71 11.05 -7.77
CA LEU A 235 -2.51 10.78 -6.97
C LEU A 235 -1.34 10.30 -7.82
N ILE A 236 -1.56 9.32 -8.70
CA ILE A 236 -0.57 8.75 -9.60
C ILE A 236 -1.20 8.34 -10.93
N GLY A 237 -0.66 8.85 -12.05
CA GLY A 237 -1.32 8.69 -13.35
C GLY A 237 -2.76 9.22 -13.28
N LEU A 238 -3.75 8.38 -13.59
CA LEU A 238 -5.18 8.66 -13.47
C LEU A 238 -5.84 7.81 -12.36
N CYS A 239 -5.07 7.37 -11.35
CA CYS A 239 -5.58 6.64 -10.20
C CYS A 239 -5.54 7.47 -8.92
N ASP A 240 -6.47 7.14 -8.02
CA ASP A 240 -6.53 7.60 -6.64
C ASP A 240 -6.31 6.44 -5.67
N ASP A 241 -5.86 6.74 -4.46
CA ASP A 241 -5.65 5.74 -3.41
C ASP A 241 -6.94 5.49 -2.63
N ALA A 242 -7.36 4.23 -2.57
CA ALA A 242 -8.57 3.82 -1.86
C ALA A 242 -8.50 4.15 -0.35
N ALA A 243 -7.32 4.04 0.27
CA ALA A 243 -7.15 4.37 1.68
C ALA A 243 -7.28 5.88 1.93
N GLN A 244 -6.83 6.71 0.98
CA GLN A 244 -6.96 8.16 1.06
C GLN A 244 -8.43 8.57 0.90
N GLU A 245 -9.16 7.98 -0.07
CA GLU A 245 -10.58 8.26 -0.29
C GLU A 245 -11.44 7.79 0.88
N ALA A 246 -11.15 6.61 1.45
CA ALA A 246 -11.89 6.05 2.59
C ALA A 246 -11.47 6.61 3.96
N GLY A 247 -10.44 7.46 4.03
CA GLY A 247 -9.99 8.07 5.29
C GLY A 247 -9.18 7.14 6.19
N GLY A 248 -8.43 6.18 5.63
CA GLY A 248 -7.59 5.19 6.33
C GLY A 248 -6.10 5.25 6.00
N ALA A 249 -5.65 6.24 5.22
CA ALA A 249 -4.29 6.31 4.65
C ALA A 249 -3.16 6.61 5.66
N ALA A 250 -3.48 6.84 6.94
CA ALA A 250 -2.48 6.93 7.99
C ALA A 250 -2.16 5.57 8.65
N SER A 251 -2.93 4.52 8.36
CA SER A 251 -2.69 3.17 8.87
C SER A 251 -1.54 2.51 8.12
N GLY A 252 -0.41 2.30 8.81
CA GLY A 252 0.78 1.74 8.19
C GLY A 252 0.72 0.22 8.02
N THR A 253 1.31 -0.27 6.95
CA THR A 253 1.38 -1.69 6.61
C THR A 253 2.74 -2.30 6.91
N TRP A 254 3.83 -1.53 6.90
CA TRP A 254 5.20 -2.00 7.13
C TRP A 254 5.99 -1.11 8.12
N PRO A 255 6.76 -1.68 9.04
CA PRO A 255 6.83 -3.09 9.39
C PRO A 255 5.63 -3.53 10.27
N ALA A 256 5.30 -4.82 10.24
CA ALA A 256 4.15 -5.38 10.96
C ALA A 256 4.41 -5.66 12.45
N ASP A 257 5.66 -5.65 12.89
CA ASP A 257 6.08 -5.92 14.28
C ASP A 257 5.88 -4.74 15.25
N VAL A 258 5.51 -3.57 14.73
CA VAL A 258 5.16 -2.38 15.54
C VAL A 258 3.69 -1.97 15.26
N PRO A 259 3.04 -1.21 16.16
CA PRO A 259 1.67 -0.74 15.91
C PRO A 259 1.53 0.01 14.56
N SER A 260 0.38 -0.13 13.88
CA SER A 260 0.15 0.46 12.54
C SER A 260 0.40 1.97 12.46
N TRP A 261 0.15 2.73 13.54
CA TRP A 261 0.45 4.16 13.60
C TRP A 261 1.97 4.49 13.64
N MET A 262 2.83 3.48 13.91
CA MET A 262 4.29 3.58 13.82
C MET A 262 4.84 3.09 12.48
N SER A 263 4.04 2.34 11.75
CA SER A 263 4.40 1.73 10.46
C SER A 263 4.23 2.73 9.31
N SER A 264 4.80 2.42 8.15
CA SER A 264 4.62 3.16 6.91
C SER A 264 3.55 2.49 6.06
N PRO A 265 2.60 3.25 5.48
CA PRO A 265 1.66 2.72 4.49
C PRO A 265 2.37 2.64 3.14
N ILE A 266 2.92 1.49 2.79
CA ILE A 266 3.64 1.25 1.53
C ILE A 266 2.95 0.24 0.61
N ASP A 267 1.98 -0.49 1.15
CA ASP A 267 1.07 -1.34 0.39
C ASP A 267 -0.19 -0.54 0.07
N HIS A 268 -0.64 -0.58 -1.17
CA HIS A 268 -1.74 0.24 -1.68
C HIS A 268 -2.75 -0.57 -2.48
N VAL A 269 -3.98 -0.08 -2.51
CA VAL A 269 -4.99 -0.37 -3.51
C VAL A 269 -5.37 0.95 -4.16
N LEU A 270 -4.99 1.12 -5.43
CA LEU A 270 -5.34 2.28 -6.23
C LEU A 270 -6.47 1.91 -7.18
N HIS A 271 -7.26 2.89 -7.58
CA HIS A 271 -8.34 2.70 -8.54
C HIS A 271 -8.49 3.85 -9.52
N GLY A 272 -8.96 3.53 -10.71
CA GLY A 272 -9.34 4.51 -11.73
C GLY A 272 -10.70 5.16 -11.44
N SER A 273 -11.09 6.12 -12.28
CA SER A 273 -12.30 6.93 -12.10
C SER A 273 -13.63 6.16 -12.19
N GLY A 274 -13.63 4.92 -12.66
CA GLY A 274 -14.81 4.03 -12.69
C GLY A 274 -15.16 3.42 -11.33
N TRP A 275 -14.34 3.66 -10.30
CA TRP A 275 -14.53 3.13 -8.95
C TRP A 275 -14.62 4.25 -7.92
N THR A 276 -15.20 3.90 -6.77
CA THR A 276 -15.21 4.70 -5.53
C THR A 276 -14.83 3.79 -4.39
N ALA A 277 -13.88 4.20 -3.56
CA ALA A 277 -13.51 3.44 -2.37
C ALA A 277 -14.56 3.64 -1.27
N ARG A 278 -15.21 2.54 -0.89
CA ARG A 278 -16.22 2.53 0.17
C ARG A 278 -15.61 2.36 1.54
N SER A 279 -14.59 1.51 1.63
CA SER A 279 -13.91 1.20 2.89
C SER A 279 -12.52 0.67 2.61
N VAL A 280 -11.59 0.95 3.51
CA VAL A 280 -10.27 0.34 3.54
C VAL A 280 -9.95 -0.14 4.95
N ARG A 281 -9.33 -1.30 5.07
CA ARG A 281 -8.84 -1.86 6.32
C ARG A 281 -7.39 -2.31 6.16
N VAL A 282 -6.57 -1.99 7.15
CA VAL A 282 -5.28 -2.62 7.38
C VAL A 282 -5.47 -3.66 8.48
N LEU A 283 -5.38 -4.93 8.11
CA LEU A 283 -5.62 -6.04 9.05
C LEU A 283 -4.38 -6.26 9.92
N ASP A 284 -4.57 -6.95 11.04
CA ASP A 284 -3.43 -7.41 11.83
C ASP A 284 -2.58 -8.36 11.00
N GLY A 285 -1.26 -8.19 11.08
CA GLY A 285 -0.32 -9.07 10.39
C GLY A 285 -0.27 -10.46 11.02
N ASP A 286 0.33 -11.41 10.30
CA ASP A 286 0.70 -12.71 10.86
C ASP A 286 1.95 -12.52 11.73
N PRO A 287 1.87 -12.70 13.06
CA PRO A 287 3.01 -12.44 13.95
C PRO A 287 4.22 -13.36 13.72
N ASP A 288 4.01 -14.51 13.08
CA ASP A 288 5.05 -15.50 12.75
C ASP A 288 5.37 -15.54 11.24
N GLY A 289 4.75 -14.64 10.45
CA GLY A 289 4.84 -14.59 8.99
C GLY A 289 5.63 -13.39 8.46
N THR A 290 5.06 -12.73 7.46
CA THR A 290 5.66 -11.57 6.79
C THR A 290 5.75 -10.33 7.69
N ASP A 291 6.68 -9.44 7.38
CA ASP A 291 6.79 -8.11 8.00
C ASP A 291 5.81 -7.07 7.41
N HIS A 292 4.86 -7.49 6.56
CA HIS A 292 3.78 -6.65 6.03
C HIS A 292 2.41 -7.02 6.62
N ARG A 293 1.55 -6.01 6.81
CA ARG A 293 0.13 -6.19 7.09
C ARG A 293 -0.68 -6.22 5.81
N PRO A 294 -1.71 -7.10 5.73
CA PRO A 294 -2.64 -7.06 4.60
C PRO A 294 -3.44 -5.75 4.59
N ILE A 295 -3.61 -5.19 3.40
CA ILE A 295 -4.55 -4.09 3.15
C ILE A 295 -5.72 -4.59 2.30
N VAL A 296 -6.94 -4.24 2.70
CA VAL A 296 -8.18 -4.61 2.00
C VAL A 296 -8.95 -3.36 1.64
N ALA A 297 -9.34 -3.24 0.37
CA ALA A 297 -10.23 -2.20 -0.11
C ALA A 297 -11.54 -2.79 -0.62
N VAL A 298 -12.64 -2.12 -0.31
CA VAL A 298 -13.96 -2.39 -0.86
C VAL A 298 -14.30 -1.26 -1.81
N LEU A 299 -14.53 -1.59 -3.07
CA LEU A 299 -14.79 -0.65 -4.15
C LEU A 299 -16.21 -0.84 -4.68
N ASP A 300 -16.90 0.28 -4.95
CA ASP A 300 -18.18 0.32 -5.66
C ASP A 300 -17.96 0.91 -7.05
N ARG A 301 -18.70 0.43 -8.06
CA ARG A 301 -18.72 1.03 -9.39
C ARG A 301 -19.42 2.39 -9.37
N ARG A 302 -18.90 3.30 -10.16
CA ARG A 302 -19.53 4.61 -10.43
C ARG A 302 -20.50 4.54 -11.57
#